data_f8b60867b8a31c64c2dd1e09c9931255
#
_entry.id   f8b60867b8a31c64c2dd1e09c9931255
#
_cell.length_a   1.000
_cell.length_b   1.000
_cell.length_c   1.000
_cell.angle_alpha   90.00
_cell.angle_beta   90.00
_cell.angle_gamma   90.00
#
_symmetry.space_group_name_H-M   'P 1'
#
loop_
_entity.id
_entity.type
_entity.pdbx_description
1 polymer ?
#
loop_
_entity_poly.entity_id
_entity_poly.type
_entity_poly.pdbx_seq_one_letter_code
_entity_poly.pdbx_strand_id
1 'polypeptide(L)'
;MEKFAFVLHPLSLEDMQMVSPFVRYVPDFLLEYILKNKKPFTVSHITGVKSPYAEAEGWFVGCPLTAKQMVELPEEFVIDRIVETGKIAEELGAKILGLGAFTSIVGDAGITIADRLNIAVTSGNSYTVATALEGTREATRLMGKDLREAEVAIVGASGSIGSACARILSREVRHINLIARRIGPLEELAQELNGQGAATFSVSSDIKSGLHKADVVIAVTSAVDFIIDPADLKSGAVVCDVARPRNVSRNVSRNVSALRNDVLVIEGGVIHVPGDVDFRFDFGFPPKTCFACMAETMILALEGRYENFTLGRNLLPSQIDTISGLAEKHGFSLAGFRNFEHAITREMIEKIKHNANLSR
;
A
#
# COMPACT_ATOMS: atom_id res chain seq x y z
N MET A 1 -11.67 -7.75 25.08
CA MET A 1 -11.26 -7.98 23.68
C MET A 1 -11.50 -6.70 22.89
N GLU A 2 -10.47 -6.21 22.24
CA GLU A 2 -10.51 -4.95 21.50
C GLU A 2 -11.21 -5.12 20.15
N LYS A 3 -11.81 -4.05 19.60
CA LYS A 3 -12.66 -4.15 18.41
C LYS A 3 -12.27 -3.15 17.34
N PHE A 4 -12.12 -3.62 16.11
CA PHE A 4 -11.80 -2.79 14.95
C PHE A 4 -12.66 -3.12 13.74
N ALA A 5 -12.65 -2.25 12.74
CA ALA A 5 -13.17 -2.57 11.43
C ALA A 5 -12.23 -2.04 10.34
N PHE A 6 -12.31 -2.62 9.16
CA PHE A 6 -11.53 -2.17 8.00
C PHE A 6 -12.42 -2.12 6.76
N VAL A 7 -12.32 -1.02 6.01
CA VAL A 7 -13.10 -0.82 4.78
C VAL A 7 -12.46 -1.58 3.62
N LEU A 8 -13.21 -2.48 3.02
CA LEU A 8 -12.88 -3.10 1.74
C LEU A 8 -13.69 -2.46 0.62
N HIS A 9 -13.07 -2.34 -0.56
CA HIS A 9 -13.77 -2.00 -1.79
C HIS A 9 -13.16 -2.75 -2.98
N PRO A 10 -13.93 -3.06 -4.04
CA PRO A 10 -13.36 -3.68 -5.23
C PRO A 10 -12.42 -2.71 -5.95
N LEU A 11 -11.21 -3.14 -6.28
CA LEU A 11 -10.26 -2.36 -7.07
C LEU A 11 -10.69 -2.33 -8.54
N SER A 12 -11.27 -3.43 -9.02
CA SER A 12 -11.80 -3.61 -10.38
C SER A 12 -13.13 -4.35 -10.36
N LEU A 13 -13.81 -4.40 -11.50
CA LEU A 13 -15.02 -5.23 -11.65
C LEU A 13 -14.69 -6.72 -11.58
N GLU A 14 -13.48 -7.11 -11.96
CA GLU A 14 -13.02 -8.49 -11.89
C GLU A 14 -12.96 -9.01 -10.44
N ASP A 15 -12.66 -8.15 -9.47
CA ASP A 15 -12.63 -8.54 -8.05
C ASP A 15 -14.00 -8.98 -7.56
N MET A 16 -15.07 -8.50 -8.18
CA MET A 16 -16.43 -8.92 -7.86
C MET A 16 -16.70 -10.39 -8.21
N GLN A 17 -15.91 -10.97 -9.13
CA GLN A 17 -16.00 -12.38 -9.48
C GLN A 17 -15.54 -13.29 -8.32
N MET A 18 -14.67 -12.79 -7.43
CA MET A 18 -14.26 -13.47 -6.20
C MET A 18 -15.43 -13.56 -5.21
N VAL A 19 -16.30 -12.55 -5.21
CA VAL A 19 -17.51 -12.52 -4.36
C VAL A 19 -18.63 -13.37 -4.93
N SER A 20 -18.82 -13.34 -6.27
CA SER A 20 -19.84 -14.13 -6.97
C SER A 20 -19.42 -14.47 -8.39
N PRO A 21 -19.24 -15.75 -8.73
CA PRO A 21 -18.88 -16.18 -10.09
C PRO A 21 -19.87 -15.78 -11.17
N PHE A 22 -21.14 -15.51 -10.81
CA PHE A 22 -22.17 -15.08 -11.76
C PHE A 22 -21.95 -13.66 -12.29
N VAL A 23 -21.18 -12.84 -11.59
CA VAL A 23 -20.84 -11.46 -11.99
C VAL A 23 -20.20 -11.40 -13.38
N ARG A 24 -19.45 -12.43 -13.78
CA ARG A 24 -18.81 -12.52 -15.12
C ARG A 24 -19.79 -12.50 -16.30
N TYR A 25 -21.06 -12.76 -16.06
CA TYR A 25 -22.10 -12.74 -17.10
C TYR A 25 -22.87 -11.42 -17.14
N VAL A 26 -22.59 -10.50 -16.21
CA VAL A 26 -23.24 -9.19 -16.13
C VAL A 26 -22.40 -8.19 -16.94
N PRO A 27 -23.00 -7.45 -17.89
CA PRO A 27 -22.29 -6.39 -18.59
C PRO A 27 -21.71 -5.34 -17.63
N ASP A 28 -20.51 -4.84 -17.89
CA ASP A 28 -19.77 -3.93 -17.00
C ASP A 28 -20.59 -2.71 -16.59
N PHE A 29 -21.26 -2.05 -17.54
CA PHE A 29 -22.08 -0.86 -17.25
C PHE A 29 -23.24 -1.15 -16.27
N LEU A 30 -23.82 -2.34 -16.35
CA LEU A 30 -24.90 -2.76 -15.45
C LEU A 30 -24.33 -3.10 -14.07
N LEU A 31 -23.16 -3.72 -14.01
CA LEU A 31 -22.47 -4.01 -12.76
C LEU A 31 -22.03 -2.72 -12.07
N GLU A 32 -21.45 -1.76 -12.80
CA GLU A 32 -21.12 -0.43 -12.26
C GLU A 32 -22.37 0.28 -11.71
N TYR A 33 -23.50 0.20 -12.42
CA TYR A 33 -24.77 0.78 -11.95
C TYR A 33 -25.27 0.10 -10.66
N ILE A 34 -25.21 -1.23 -10.59
CA ILE A 34 -25.60 -1.99 -9.40
C ILE A 34 -24.72 -1.60 -8.22
N LEU A 35 -23.39 -1.57 -8.40
CA LEU A 35 -22.44 -1.24 -7.34
C LEU A 35 -22.65 0.18 -6.82
N LYS A 36 -22.82 1.16 -7.70
CA LYS A 36 -23.09 2.55 -7.34
C LYS A 36 -24.32 2.68 -6.43
N ASN A 37 -25.38 1.90 -6.68
CA ASN A 37 -26.65 1.98 -5.95
C ASN A 37 -26.75 0.99 -4.77
N LYS A 38 -25.79 0.07 -4.64
CA LYS A 38 -25.77 -0.88 -3.54
C LYS A 38 -25.38 -0.18 -2.25
N LYS A 39 -26.07 -0.50 -1.16
CA LYS A 39 -25.68 -0.01 0.17
C LYS A 39 -24.43 -0.75 0.68
N PRO A 40 -23.62 -0.11 1.53
CA PRO A 40 -22.56 -0.80 2.25
C PRO A 40 -23.07 -2.00 3.04
N PHE A 41 -22.18 -2.93 3.36
CA PHE A 41 -22.54 -4.19 4.02
C PHE A 41 -21.36 -4.78 4.79
N THR A 42 -21.64 -5.65 5.77
CA THR A 42 -20.62 -6.44 6.45
C THR A 42 -20.14 -7.57 5.53
N VAL A 43 -18.83 -7.65 5.31
CA VAL A 43 -18.20 -8.67 4.45
C VAL A 43 -17.88 -9.93 5.25
N SER A 44 -17.15 -9.78 6.37
CA SER A 44 -16.77 -10.90 7.23
C SER A 44 -16.43 -10.46 8.66
N HIS A 45 -16.38 -11.41 9.58
CA HIS A 45 -15.93 -11.23 10.94
C HIS A 45 -14.54 -11.82 11.12
N ILE A 46 -13.59 -10.99 11.56
CA ILE A 46 -12.18 -11.33 11.77
C ILE A 46 -12.00 -11.77 13.22
N THR A 47 -11.40 -12.93 13.43
CA THR A 47 -11.17 -13.49 14.77
C THR A 47 -9.72 -13.92 14.94
N GLY A 48 -9.27 -14.14 16.18
CA GLY A 48 -7.97 -14.74 16.49
C GLY A 48 -6.77 -13.80 16.35
N VAL A 49 -6.97 -12.48 16.21
CA VAL A 49 -5.87 -11.51 16.30
C VAL A 49 -5.41 -11.43 17.75
N LYS A 50 -4.19 -11.92 18.02
CA LYS A 50 -3.70 -12.07 19.39
C LYS A 50 -2.20 -11.81 19.48
N SER A 51 -1.85 -10.89 20.36
CA SER A 51 -0.47 -10.62 20.77
C SER A 51 -0.21 -11.13 22.20
N PRO A 52 1.04 -11.11 22.71
CA PRO A 52 1.31 -11.42 24.11
C PRO A 52 0.59 -10.50 25.11
N TYR A 53 0.11 -9.32 24.66
CA TYR A 53 -0.43 -8.27 25.53
C TYR A 53 -1.93 -8.07 25.41
N ALA A 54 -2.52 -8.42 24.27
CA ALA A 54 -3.94 -8.14 24.00
C ALA A 54 -4.53 -9.08 22.94
N GLU A 55 -5.86 -9.12 22.89
CA GLU A 55 -6.64 -9.80 21.85
C GLU A 55 -7.62 -8.83 21.21
N ALA A 56 -7.80 -8.97 19.90
CA ALA A 56 -8.75 -8.17 19.14
C ALA A 56 -9.60 -9.05 18.20
N GLU A 57 -10.81 -8.58 17.93
CA GLU A 57 -11.67 -9.06 16.86
C GLU A 57 -12.07 -7.87 15.97
N GLY A 58 -12.50 -8.14 14.76
CA GLY A 58 -12.90 -7.06 13.88
C GLY A 58 -13.79 -7.50 12.74
N TRP A 59 -14.09 -6.55 11.86
CA TRP A 59 -14.95 -6.81 10.70
C TRP A 59 -14.35 -6.18 9.45
N PHE A 60 -14.48 -6.88 8.33
CA PHE A 60 -14.43 -6.22 7.04
C PHE A 60 -15.81 -5.66 6.71
N VAL A 61 -15.84 -4.37 6.39
CA VAL A 61 -17.05 -3.66 5.95
C VAL A 61 -16.87 -3.21 4.50
N GLY A 62 -17.84 -3.51 3.64
CA GLY A 62 -17.74 -3.32 2.21
C GLY A 62 -18.31 -1.99 1.76
N CYS A 63 -17.47 -1.13 1.14
CA CYS A 63 -17.88 0.01 0.35
C CYS A 63 -18.03 -0.44 -1.11
N PRO A 64 -19.24 -0.48 -1.70
CA PRO A 64 -19.47 -1.13 -2.99
C PRO A 64 -19.10 -0.25 -4.21
N LEU A 65 -18.14 0.65 -4.08
CA LEU A 65 -17.62 1.47 -5.18
C LEU A 65 -16.27 0.93 -5.65
N THR A 66 -16.09 0.78 -6.98
CA THR A 66 -14.80 0.44 -7.55
C THR A 66 -13.81 1.61 -7.45
N ALA A 67 -12.50 1.33 -7.57
CA ALA A 67 -11.47 2.38 -7.61
C ALA A 67 -11.77 3.43 -8.71
N LYS A 68 -12.19 2.98 -9.90
CA LYS A 68 -12.61 3.86 -11.01
C LYS A 68 -13.76 4.76 -10.59
N GLN A 69 -14.82 4.20 -10.00
CA GLN A 69 -15.98 4.97 -9.53
C GLN A 69 -15.59 5.98 -8.44
N MET A 70 -14.66 5.67 -7.55
CA MET A 70 -14.18 6.61 -6.54
C MET A 70 -13.45 7.81 -7.12
N VAL A 71 -12.86 7.66 -8.33
CA VAL A 71 -12.19 8.76 -9.04
C VAL A 71 -13.17 9.58 -9.91
N GLU A 72 -14.16 8.92 -10.53
CA GLU A 72 -15.04 9.55 -11.54
C GLU A 72 -16.34 10.14 -10.95
N LEU A 73 -16.83 9.62 -9.82
CA LEU A 73 -18.03 10.11 -9.17
C LEU A 73 -17.76 11.41 -8.38
N PRO A 74 -18.79 12.24 -8.10
CA PRO A 74 -18.64 13.40 -7.24
C PRO A 74 -18.04 13.03 -5.89
N GLU A 75 -17.04 13.77 -5.46
CA GLU A 75 -16.26 13.50 -4.24
C GLU A 75 -17.16 13.34 -3.00
N GLU A 76 -18.12 14.24 -2.83
CA GLU A 76 -19.06 14.21 -1.71
C GLU A 76 -19.88 12.90 -1.68
N PHE A 77 -20.34 12.43 -2.84
CA PHE A 77 -21.05 11.14 -2.95
C PHE A 77 -20.17 9.97 -2.51
N VAL A 78 -18.88 9.99 -2.87
CA VAL A 78 -17.93 8.93 -2.49
C VAL A 78 -17.65 8.98 -1.00
N ILE A 79 -17.43 10.17 -0.44
CA ILE A 79 -17.23 10.38 1.01
C ILE A 79 -18.47 9.91 1.78
N ASP A 80 -19.68 10.28 1.35
CA ASP A 80 -20.94 9.83 1.96
C ASP A 80 -21.02 8.30 2.01
N ARG A 81 -20.65 7.64 0.93
CA ARG A 81 -20.66 6.18 0.86
C ARG A 81 -19.64 5.53 1.80
N ILE A 82 -18.47 6.13 1.96
CA ILE A 82 -17.44 5.67 2.92
C ILE A 82 -17.92 5.90 4.36
N VAL A 83 -18.54 7.05 4.65
CA VAL A 83 -19.11 7.34 5.97
C VAL A 83 -20.26 6.36 6.30
N GLU A 84 -21.16 6.08 5.35
CA GLU A 84 -22.19 5.05 5.52
C GLU A 84 -21.58 3.68 5.86
N THR A 85 -20.44 3.34 5.23
CA THR A 85 -19.68 2.10 5.52
C THR A 85 -19.12 2.15 6.94
N GLY A 86 -18.59 3.29 7.37
CA GLY A 86 -18.07 3.51 8.73
C GLY A 86 -19.16 3.39 9.82
N LYS A 87 -20.39 3.83 9.52
CA LYS A 87 -21.52 3.67 10.45
C LYS A 87 -21.88 2.21 10.72
N ILE A 88 -21.71 1.33 9.74
CA ILE A 88 -21.86 -0.12 9.97
C ILE A 88 -20.79 -0.59 10.97
N ALA A 89 -19.56 -0.09 10.87
CA ALA A 89 -18.52 -0.43 11.83
C ALA A 89 -18.85 0.04 13.26
N GLU A 90 -19.44 1.23 13.41
CA GLU A 90 -19.95 1.74 14.69
C GLU A 90 -21.04 0.82 15.26
N GLU A 91 -22.02 0.42 14.46
CA GLU A 91 -23.10 -0.48 14.85
C GLU A 91 -22.59 -1.88 15.29
N LEU A 92 -21.49 -2.37 14.69
CA LEU A 92 -20.81 -3.59 15.09
C LEU A 92 -19.98 -3.43 16.38
N GLY A 93 -19.83 -2.21 16.88
CA GLY A 93 -19.12 -1.88 18.10
C GLY A 93 -17.59 -1.75 17.90
N ALA A 94 -17.13 -1.54 16.66
CA ALA A 94 -15.74 -1.19 16.42
C ALA A 94 -15.41 0.15 17.07
N LYS A 95 -14.18 0.29 17.55
CA LYS A 95 -13.67 1.53 18.16
C LYS A 95 -12.72 2.29 17.24
N ILE A 96 -12.24 1.63 16.20
CA ILE A 96 -11.37 2.20 15.17
C ILE A 96 -11.73 1.61 13.82
N LEU A 97 -11.71 2.46 12.78
CA LEU A 97 -11.94 2.11 11.39
C LEU A 97 -10.68 2.34 10.57
N GLY A 98 -10.20 1.30 9.91
CA GLY A 98 -9.14 1.41 8.92
C GLY A 98 -9.71 1.72 7.54
N LEU A 99 -9.13 2.69 6.87
CA LEU A 99 -9.34 2.96 5.46
C LEU A 99 -8.24 2.26 4.64
N GLY A 100 -8.56 1.82 3.43
CA GLY A 100 -7.59 1.15 2.57
C GLY A 100 -7.73 1.55 1.09
N ALA A 101 -6.64 1.45 0.35
CA ALA A 101 -6.59 1.79 -1.06
C ALA A 101 -7.25 3.16 -1.36
N PHE A 102 -8.24 3.24 -2.25
CA PHE A 102 -8.85 4.51 -2.62
C PHE A 102 -9.66 5.17 -1.50
N THR A 103 -10.20 4.42 -0.54
CA THR A 103 -10.93 5.03 0.59
C THR A 103 -10.02 5.87 1.50
N SER A 104 -8.72 5.61 1.47
CA SER A 104 -7.72 6.37 2.24
C SER A 104 -7.14 7.59 1.52
N ILE A 105 -7.53 7.85 0.27
CA ILE A 105 -6.95 8.94 -0.55
C ILE A 105 -8.01 9.91 -1.12
N VAL A 106 -9.28 9.51 -1.18
CA VAL A 106 -10.37 10.36 -1.66
C VAL A 106 -10.49 11.61 -0.77
N GLY A 107 -10.77 12.76 -1.40
CA GLY A 107 -10.93 14.02 -0.71
C GLY A 107 -9.66 14.46 0.02
N ASP A 108 -9.78 14.65 1.31
CA ASP A 108 -8.72 15.11 2.22
C ASP A 108 -7.97 13.96 2.92
N ALA A 109 -8.02 12.76 2.36
CA ALA A 109 -7.36 11.57 2.89
C ALA A 109 -7.83 11.21 4.32
N GLY A 110 -9.13 11.14 4.50
CA GLY A 110 -9.79 10.59 5.66
C GLY A 110 -10.18 11.59 6.75
N ILE A 111 -9.79 12.88 6.66
CA ILE A 111 -10.12 13.88 7.68
C ILE A 111 -11.64 14.07 7.76
N THR A 112 -12.29 14.40 6.65
CA THR A 112 -13.76 14.59 6.60
C THR A 112 -14.51 13.31 7.00
N ILE A 113 -13.98 12.14 6.69
CA ILE A 113 -14.57 10.85 7.10
C ILE A 113 -14.51 10.71 8.61
N ALA A 114 -13.36 11.02 9.23
CA ALA A 114 -13.17 10.95 10.67
C ALA A 114 -14.07 11.96 11.42
N ASP A 115 -14.23 13.17 10.89
CA ASP A 115 -15.09 14.22 11.49
C ASP A 115 -16.60 13.83 11.48
N ARG A 116 -16.98 12.88 10.62
CA ARG A 116 -18.38 12.43 10.44
C ARG A 116 -18.70 11.09 11.11
N LEU A 117 -17.71 10.48 11.78
CA LEU A 117 -17.84 9.23 12.54
C LEU A 117 -17.57 9.47 14.03
N ASN A 118 -18.12 8.61 14.88
CA ASN A 118 -17.90 8.66 16.35
C ASN A 118 -16.81 7.70 16.82
N ILE A 119 -16.12 7.01 15.90
CA ILE A 119 -15.01 6.11 16.16
C ILE A 119 -13.72 6.66 15.53
N ALA A 120 -12.58 6.26 16.06
CA ALA A 120 -11.30 6.64 15.50
C ALA A 120 -11.12 6.14 14.06
N VAL A 121 -10.39 6.89 13.23
CA VAL A 121 -10.11 6.52 11.83
C VAL A 121 -8.61 6.54 11.58
N THR A 122 -8.12 5.57 10.82
CA THR A 122 -6.75 5.55 10.29
C THR A 122 -6.72 5.21 8.80
N SER A 123 -5.79 5.81 8.05
CA SER A 123 -5.59 5.49 6.63
C SER A 123 -4.69 4.26 6.41
N GLY A 124 -3.95 3.81 7.44
CA GLY A 124 -2.99 2.71 7.30
C GLY A 124 -1.67 3.09 6.61
N ASN A 125 -1.49 4.36 6.25
CA ASN A 125 -0.37 4.77 5.41
C ASN A 125 0.98 4.78 6.16
N SER A 126 1.00 5.01 7.49
CA SER A 126 2.26 5.03 8.24
C SER A 126 2.92 3.65 8.29
N TYR A 127 2.15 2.60 8.57
CA TYR A 127 2.71 1.26 8.55
C TYR A 127 3.01 0.77 7.14
N THR A 128 2.25 1.24 6.15
CA THR A 128 2.56 1.00 4.73
C THR A 128 3.92 1.58 4.34
N VAL A 129 4.25 2.81 4.77
CA VAL A 129 5.59 3.39 4.55
C VAL A 129 6.67 2.57 5.26
N ALA A 130 6.46 2.26 6.55
CA ALA A 130 7.43 1.52 7.35
C ALA A 130 7.82 0.19 6.67
N THR A 131 6.83 -0.60 6.30
CA THR A 131 7.03 -1.93 5.72
C THR A 131 7.53 -1.89 4.28
N ALA A 132 7.14 -0.88 3.48
CA ALA A 132 7.70 -0.66 2.15
C ALA A 132 9.19 -0.36 2.21
N LEU A 133 9.61 0.50 3.15
CA LEU A 133 11.03 0.83 3.35
C LEU A 133 11.82 -0.36 3.92
N GLU A 134 11.27 -1.09 4.88
CA GLU A 134 11.88 -2.31 5.42
C GLU A 134 12.10 -3.34 4.30
N GLY A 135 11.05 -3.64 3.52
CA GLY A 135 11.14 -4.56 2.39
C GLY A 135 12.13 -4.09 1.32
N THR A 136 12.15 -2.79 1.02
CA THR A 136 13.09 -2.19 0.06
C THR A 136 14.54 -2.35 0.52
N ARG A 137 14.84 -2.05 1.78
CA ARG A 137 16.19 -2.20 2.35
C ARG A 137 16.66 -3.64 2.29
N GLU A 138 15.81 -4.58 2.72
CA GLU A 138 16.16 -6.00 2.71
C GLU A 138 16.31 -6.56 1.29
N ALA A 139 15.43 -6.21 0.35
CA ALA A 139 15.53 -6.62 -1.05
C ALA A 139 16.83 -6.08 -1.71
N THR A 140 17.17 -4.81 -1.44
CA THR A 140 18.40 -4.17 -1.94
C THR A 140 19.64 -4.89 -1.39
N ARG A 141 19.66 -5.21 -0.10
CA ARG A 141 20.72 -5.97 0.54
C ARG A 141 20.88 -7.38 -0.06
N LEU A 142 19.78 -8.10 -0.28
CA LEU A 142 19.80 -9.44 -0.89
C LEU A 142 20.29 -9.42 -2.34
N MET A 143 19.97 -8.35 -3.08
CA MET A 143 20.53 -8.12 -4.43
C MET A 143 22.02 -7.72 -4.40
N GLY A 144 22.63 -7.60 -3.21
CA GLY A 144 24.05 -7.29 -3.05
C GLY A 144 24.40 -5.84 -3.35
N LYS A 145 23.44 -4.93 -3.15
CA LYS A 145 23.65 -3.48 -3.35
C LYS A 145 23.71 -2.76 -2.00
N ASP A 146 24.53 -1.72 -1.92
CA ASP A 146 24.54 -0.77 -0.80
C ASP A 146 23.53 0.34 -1.06
N LEU A 147 22.53 0.46 -0.20
CA LEU A 147 21.50 1.48 -0.34
C LEU A 147 22.08 2.91 -0.27
N ARG A 148 23.18 3.11 0.46
CA ARG A 148 23.86 4.41 0.60
C ARG A 148 24.43 4.93 -0.72
N GLU A 149 24.79 4.03 -1.62
CA GLU A 149 25.30 4.35 -2.96
C GLU A 149 24.22 4.31 -4.04
N ALA A 150 22.98 3.96 -3.66
CA ALA A 150 21.89 3.76 -4.61
C ALA A 150 21.34 5.07 -5.17
N GLU A 151 20.91 5.01 -6.42
CA GLU A 151 20.00 5.97 -7.03
C GLU A 151 18.57 5.43 -6.89
N VAL A 152 17.71 6.17 -6.18
CA VAL A 152 16.34 5.77 -5.89
C VAL A 152 15.37 6.60 -6.72
N ALA A 153 14.42 5.96 -7.40
CA ALA A 153 13.30 6.63 -8.05
C ALA A 153 12.03 6.41 -7.23
N ILE A 154 11.30 7.47 -6.90
CA ILE A 154 10.01 7.40 -6.21
C ILE A 154 8.93 7.86 -7.16
N VAL A 155 8.14 6.92 -7.69
CA VAL A 155 7.03 7.17 -8.60
C VAL A 155 5.75 7.41 -7.80
N GLY A 156 5.23 8.63 -7.88
CA GLY A 156 4.16 9.12 -7.00
C GLY A 156 4.69 9.90 -5.78
N ALA A 157 5.88 10.50 -5.90
CA ALA A 157 6.57 11.19 -4.82
C ALA A 157 5.80 12.38 -4.22
N SER A 158 4.85 12.98 -4.95
CA SER A 158 4.00 14.06 -4.44
C SER A 158 2.82 13.57 -3.58
N GLY A 159 2.61 12.26 -3.48
CA GLY A 159 1.60 11.64 -2.60
C GLY A 159 2.08 11.51 -1.16
N SER A 160 1.15 11.21 -0.22
CA SER A 160 1.46 11.06 1.21
C SER A 160 2.54 10.01 1.48
N ILE A 161 2.38 8.80 0.92
CA ILE A 161 3.36 7.71 1.09
C ILE A 161 4.69 8.06 0.41
N GLY A 162 4.64 8.56 -0.85
CA GLY A 162 5.85 8.87 -1.62
C GLY A 162 6.70 9.97 -0.98
N SER A 163 6.07 11.05 -0.50
CA SER A 163 6.79 12.12 0.19
C SER A 163 7.39 11.65 1.53
N ALA A 164 6.68 10.79 2.27
CA ALA A 164 7.21 10.20 3.50
C ALA A 164 8.41 9.28 3.22
N CYS A 165 8.33 8.43 2.18
CA CYS A 165 9.47 7.63 1.73
C CYS A 165 10.67 8.51 1.37
N ALA A 166 10.45 9.62 0.62
CA ALA A 166 11.51 10.56 0.27
C ALA A 166 12.17 11.19 1.51
N ARG A 167 11.36 11.64 2.50
CA ARG A 167 11.89 12.22 3.76
C ARG A 167 12.77 11.26 4.54
N ILE A 168 12.38 9.98 4.62
CA ILE A 168 13.16 8.98 5.35
C ILE A 168 14.42 8.62 4.56
N LEU A 169 14.28 8.27 3.27
CA LEU A 169 15.39 7.83 2.44
C LEU A 169 16.41 8.94 2.14
N SER A 170 16.04 10.22 2.23
CA SER A 170 16.97 11.33 2.05
C SER A 170 18.21 11.27 2.93
N ARG A 171 18.12 10.56 4.06
CA ARG A 171 19.21 10.37 5.02
C ARG A 171 20.04 9.10 4.76
N GLU A 172 19.58 8.24 3.85
CA GLU A 172 20.10 6.89 3.69
C GLU A 172 20.69 6.60 2.31
N VAL A 173 20.38 7.42 1.30
CA VAL A 173 20.73 7.16 -0.10
C VAL A 173 21.53 8.31 -0.71
N ARG A 174 22.20 8.03 -1.83
CA ARG A 174 23.00 9.03 -2.54
C ARG A 174 22.16 10.02 -3.33
N HIS A 175 21.12 9.54 -4.01
CA HIS A 175 20.30 10.35 -4.90
C HIS A 175 18.85 9.86 -4.93
N ILE A 176 17.90 10.81 -4.95
CA ILE A 176 16.48 10.52 -5.10
C ILE A 176 15.93 11.28 -6.30
N ASN A 177 15.38 10.53 -7.26
CA ASN A 177 14.59 11.09 -8.35
C ASN A 177 13.10 11.05 -7.97
N LEU A 178 12.53 12.22 -7.76
CA LEU A 178 11.13 12.41 -7.42
C LEU A 178 10.30 12.46 -8.69
N ILE A 179 9.35 11.54 -8.87
CA ILE A 179 8.59 11.42 -10.11
C ILE A 179 7.09 11.55 -9.81
N ALA A 180 6.41 12.50 -10.47
CA ALA A 180 4.95 12.64 -10.46
C ALA A 180 4.47 13.51 -11.61
N ARG A 181 3.18 13.48 -11.92
CA ARG A 181 2.58 14.26 -13.03
C ARG A 181 2.76 15.77 -12.90
N ARG A 182 2.78 16.30 -11.68
CA ARG A 182 2.92 17.74 -11.40
C ARG A 182 4.29 18.01 -10.80
N ILE A 183 5.08 18.87 -11.48
CA ILE A 183 6.45 19.18 -11.07
C ILE A 183 6.51 20.07 -9.83
N GLY A 184 5.66 21.11 -9.71
CA GLY A 184 5.71 22.07 -8.61
C GLY A 184 5.78 21.44 -7.22
N PRO A 185 4.85 20.53 -6.83
CA PRO A 185 4.95 19.84 -5.54
C PRO A 185 6.22 19.00 -5.34
N LEU A 186 6.86 18.54 -6.44
CA LEU A 186 8.13 17.80 -6.36
C LEU A 186 9.31 18.75 -6.10
N GLU A 187 9.30 19.93 -6.72
CA GLU A 187 10.30 20.97 -6.48
C GLU A 187 10.23 21.48 -5.04
N GLU A 188 9.02 21.70 -4.53
CA GLU A 188 8.80 22.08 -3.13
C GLU A 188 9.35 20.99 -2.17
N LEU A 189 9.06 19.72 -2.42
CA LEU A 189 9.58 18.62 -1.62
C LEU A 189 11.10 18.50 -1.72
N ALA A 190 11.67 18.61 -2.91
CA ALA A 190 13.12 18.60 -3.11
C ALA A 190 13.80 19.77 -2.39
N GLN A 191 13.21 20.97 -2.43
CA GLN A 191 13.70 22.14 -1.73
C GLN A 191 13.61 21.97 -0.20
N GLU A 192 12.50 21.43 0.30
CA GLU A 192 12.31 21.10 1.73
C GLU A 192 13.43 20.16 2.23
N LEU A 193 13.75 19.13 1.44
CA LEU A 193 14.68 18.08 1.86
C LEU A 193 16.15 18.42 1.58
N ASN A 194 16.42 19.39 0.75
CA ASN A 194 17.79 19.76 0.39
C ASN A 194 18.58 20.25 1.62
N GLY A 195 19.71 19.60 1.88
CA GLY A 195 20.55 19.89 3.05
C GLY A 195 20.08 19.25 4.38
N GLN A 196 18.95 18.51 4.39
CA GLN A 196 18.50 17.80 5.60
C GLN A 196 19.08 16.38 5.74
N GLY A 197 19.69 15.86 4.67
CA GLY A 197 20.28 14.52 4.62
C GLY A 197 21.44 14.44 3.64
N ALA A 198 21.87 13.21 3.33
CA ALA A 198 22.98 12.97 2.40
C ALA A 198 22.54 12.99 0.92
N ALA A 199 21.26 12.83 0.62
CA ALA A 199 20.78 12.68 -0.73
C ALA A 199 20.76 13.99 -1.52
N THR A 200 21.08 13.90 -2.81
CA THR A 200 20.75 14.93 -3.81
C THR A 200 19.42 14.57 -4.46
N PHE A 201 18.76 15.56 -5.09
CA PHE A 201 17.44 15.37 -5.67
C PHE A 201 17.38 15.77 -7.12
N SER A 202 16.58 15.03 -7.90
CA SER A 202 16.08 15.45 -9.20
C SER A 202 14.56 15.29 -9.24
N VAL A 203 13.90 16.03 -10.13
CA VAL A 203 12.45 15.97 -10.30
C VAL A 203 12.13 15.67 -11.76
N SER A 204 11.09 14.86 -12.01
CA SER A 204 10.66 14.53 -13.36
C SER A 204 9.16 14.28 -13.42
N SER A 205 8.52 14.65 -14.53
CA SER A 205 7.19 14.18 -14.90
C SER A 205 7.23 12.99 -15.89
N ASP A 206 8.42 12.68 -16.42
CA ASP A 206 8.64 11.54 -17.30
C ASP A 206 9.13 10.32 -16.49
N ILE A 207 8.26 9.33 -16.36
CA ILE A 207 8.55 8.10 -15.62
C ILE A 207 9.70 7.35 -16.27
N LYS A 208 9.69 7.22 -17.62
CA LYS A 208 10.67 6.45 -18.36
C LYS A 208 12.10 6.93 -18.13
N SER A 209 12.34 8.21 -18.32
CA SER A 209 13.67 8.80 -18.12
C SER A 209 14.14 8.68 -16.67
N GLY A 210 13.19 8.73 -15.73
CA GLY A 210 13.48 8.63 -14.30
C GLY A 210 13.86 7.23 -13.81
N LEU A 211 13.46 6.19 -14.53
CA LEU A 211 13.71 4.79 -14.13
C LEU A 211 15.05 4.22 -14.61
N HIS A 212 15.55 4.70 -15.74
CA HIS A 212 16.74 4.09 -16.39
C HIS A 212 18.00 4.01 -15.54
N LYS A 213 18.18 4.94 -14.60
CA LYS A 213 19.37 4.99 -13.72
C LYS A 213 19.10 4.42 -12.33
N ALA A 214 17.85 4.21 -11.98
CA ALA A 214 17.46 3.83 -10.63
C ALA A 214 17.90 2.41 -10.27
N ASP A 215 18.64 2.29 -9.17
CA ASP A 215 18.95 1.00 -8.53
C ASP A 215 17.75 0.46 -7.76
N VAL A 216 16.94 1.38 -7.24
CA VAL A 216 15.73 1.10 -6.47
C VAL A 216 14.59 1.96 -6.99
N VAL A 217 13.43 1.36 -7.18
CA VAL A 217 12.19 2.05 -7.58
C VAL A 217 11.13 1.78 -6.52
N ILE A 218 10.52 2.82 -5.98
CA ILE A 218 9.36 2.74 -5.10
C ILE A 218 8.16 3.30 -5.84
N ALA A 219 7.18 2.44 -6.15
CA ALA A 219 5.98 2.81 -6.87
C ALA A 219 4.80 2.95 -5.90
N VAL A 220 4.28 4.19 -5.76
CA VAL A 220 3.26 4.55 -4.77
C VAL A 220 2.19 5.48 -5.35
N THR A 221 1.86 5.31 -6.62
CA THR A 221 0.86 6.18 -7.24
C THR A 221 -0.56 5.64 -7.05
N SER A 222 -1.53 6.55 -7.13
CA SER A 222 -2.96 6.22 -7.20
C SER A 222 -3.45 6.07 -8.64
N ALA A 223 -2.55 5.81 -9.61
CA ALA A 223 -2.96 5.53 -10.98
C ALA A 223 -3.72 4.19 -11.03
N VAL A 224 -4.83 4.19 -11.77
CA VAL A 224 -5.62 2.97 -11.99
C VAL A 224 -5.03 2.07 -13.08
N ASP A 225 -4.14 2.62 -13.92
CA ASP A 225 -3.46 1.93 -14.99
C ASP A 225 -2.00 1.61 -14.63
N PHE A 226 -1.43 0.63 -15.35
CA PHE A 226 -0.02 0.29 -15.24
C PHE A 226 0.84 1.38 -15.87
N ILE A 227 1.84 1.85 -15.13
CA ILE A 227 2.66 3.00 -15.53
C ILE A 227 4.16 2.70 -15.61
N ILE A 228 4.61 1.55 -15.12
CA ILE A 228 6.00 1.12 -15.17
C ILE A 228 6.16 0.01 -16.20
N ASP A 229 6.91 0.30 -17.27
CA ASP A 229 7.36 -0.69 -18.24
C ASP A 229 8.70 -1.28 -17.76
N PRO A 230 8.83 -2.60 -17.66
CA PRO A 230 10.10 -3.23 -17.28
C PRO A 230 11.26 -2.92 -18.22
N ALA A 231 10.99 -2.66 -19.47
CA ALA A 231 12.03 -2.28 -20.44
C ALA A 231 12.78 -0.99 -20.01
N ASP A 232 12.12 -0.15 -19.23
CA ASP A 232 12.69 1.11 -18.74
C ASP A 232 13.50 0.95 -17.43
N LEU A 233 13.50 -0.24 -16.84
CA LEU A 233 14.21 -0.50 -15.59
C LEU A 233 15.70 -0.84 -15.85
N LYS A 234 16.57 -0.38 -14.96
CA LYS A 234 17.98 -0.74 -14.93
C LYS A 234 18.15 -2.22 -14.61
N SER A 235 19.11 -2.90 -15.25
CA SER A 235 19.47 -4.27 -14.88
C SER A 235 19.90 -4.36 -13.43
N GLY A 236 19.38 -5.34 -12.70
CA GLY A 236 19.58 -5.51 -11.27
C GLY A 236 18.79 -4.53 -10.40
N ALA A 237 17.84 -3.77 -10.95
CA ALA A 237 16.99 -2.90 -10.15
C ALA A 237 16.09 -3.69 -9.18
N VAL A 238 15.81 -3.08 -8.03
CA VAL A 238 14.79 -3.51 -7.08
C VAL A 238 13.58 -2.62 -7.22
N VAL A 239 12.41 -3.17 -7.47
CA VAL A 239 11.14 -2.43 -7.56
C VAL A 239 10.24 -2.83 -6.42
N CYS A 240 9.89 -1.89 -5.54
CA CYS A 240 8.89 -2.07 -4.50
C CYS A 240 7.56 -1.44 -4.97
N ASP A 241 6.59 -2.28 -5.36
CA ASP A 241 5.26 -1.82 -5.77
C ASP A 241 4.29 -1.83 -4.59
N VAL A 242 4.04 -0.65 -4.04
CA VAL A 242 3.15 -0.43 -2.89
C VAL A 242 1.72 -0.11 -3.35
N ALA A 243 1.57 0.30 -4.60
CA ALA A 243 0.31 0.80 -5.14
C ALA A 243 -0.79 -0.29 -5.19
N ARG A 244 -2.03 0.16 -4.99
CA ARG A 244 -3.22 -0.67 -5.23
C ARG A 244 -4.28 0.19 -5.94
N PRO A 245 -4.66 -0.14 -7.18
CA PRO A 245 -4.10 -1.20 -8.04
C PRO A 245 -2.59 -1.09 -8.27
N ARG A 246 -1.95 -2.19 -8.65
CA ARG A 246 -0.49 -2.24 -8.88
C ARG A 246 -0.07 -1.32 -10.01
N ASN A 247 1.08 -0.64 -9.85
CA ASN A 247 1.66 0.19 -10.90
C ASN A 247 2.47 -0.62 -11.92
N VAL A 248 2.93 -1.82 -11.54
CA VAL A 248 3.64 -2.75 -12.42
C VAL A 248 2.62 -3.72 -13.03
N SER A 249 2.57 -3.84 -14.35
CA SER A 249 1.61 -4.67 -15.08
C SER A 249 1.71 -6.17 -14.74
N ARG A 250 0.57 -6.88 -14.63
CA ARG A 250 0.53 -8.35 -14.54
C ARG A 250 1.19 -9.02 -15.75
N ASN A 251 1.04 -8.45 -16.94
CA ASN A 251 1.74 -8.95 -18.15
C ASN A 251 3.24 -8.77 -18.04
N VAL A 252 3.67 -7.80 -17.26
CA VAL A 252 5.03 -7.53 -16.90
C VAL A 252 5.53 -8.55 -15.88
N SER A 253 4.72 -9.03 -14.94
CA SER A 253 5.18 -9.97 -13.93
C SER A 253 5.06 -11.43 -14.37
N ARG A 254 4.07 -11.80 -15.17
CA ARG A 254 4.12 -13.09 -15.89
C ARG A 254 5.25 -13.11 -16.90
N ASN A 255 5.69 -11.95 -17.38
CA ASN A 255 6.75 -11.76 -18.35
C ASN A 255 8.00 -11.05 -17.78
N VAL A 256 8.01 -10.50 -16.55
CA VAL A 256 9.29 -10.05 -15.93
C VAL A 256 10.18 -11.25 -15.68
N SER A 257 9.64 -12.40 -15.34
CA SER A 257 10.42 -13.64 -15.41
C SER A 257 10.67 -14.14 -16.85
N ALA A 258 9.93 -13.67 -17.86
CA ALA A 258 10.11 -14.05 -19.27
C ALA A 258 10.81 -12.98 -20.14
N LEU A 259 10.65 -11.68 -19.82
CA LEU A 259 11.28 -10.56 -20.53
C LEU A 259 12.45 -9.93 -19.74
N ARG A 260 12.36 -9.91 -18.39
CA ARG A 260 13.37 -9.31 -17.51
C ARG A 260 13.57 -10.23 -16.29
N ASN A 261 14.49 -11.16 -16.46
CA ASN A 261 14.89 -12.09 -15.38
C ASN A 261 16.06 -11.56 -14.53
N ASP A 262 16.36 -10.28 -14.68
CA ASP A 262 17.46 -9.54 -14.06
C ASP A 262 16.97 -8.37 -13.16
N VAL A 263 15.66 -8.27 -12.88
CA VAL A 263 15.04 -7.25 -12.03
C VAL A 263 14.24 -7.92 -10.92
N LEU A 264 14.40 -7.45 -9.68
CA LEU A 264 13.63 -7.93 -8.53
C LEU A 264 12.42 -7.02 -8.28
N VAL A 265 11.22 -7.52 -8.52
CA VAL A 265 9.97 -6.82 -8.19
C VAL A 265 9.37 -7.44 -6.94
N ILE A 266 9.14 -6.63 -5.90
CA ILE A 266 8.49 -7.03 -4.66
C ILE A 266 7.23 -6.20 -4.44
N GLU A 267 6.23 -6.78 -3.79
CA GLU A 267 5.08 -6.04 -3.26
C GLU A 267 5.45 -5.40 -1.92
N GLY A 268 5.11 -4.12 -1.75
CA GLY A 268 5.30 -3.43 -0.48
C GLY A 268 4.26 -3.89 0.55
N GLY A 269 4.72 -4.40 1.70
CA GLY A 269 3.91 -4.50 2.90
C GLY A 269 2.88 -5.62 2.96
N VAL A 270 3.25 -6.87 2.66
CA VAL A 270 2.47 -8.04 3.12
C VAL A 270 2.98 -8.44 4.51
N ILE A 271 2.06 -8.49 5.47
CA ILE A 271 2.35 -8.59 6.89
C ILE A 271 1.81 -9.89 7.45
N HIS A 272 2.62 -10.57 8.25
CA HIS A 272 2.18 -11.67 9.11
C HIS A 272 1.50 -11.10 10.35
N VAL A 273 0.26 -11.54 10.60
CA VAL A 273 -0.55 -11.12 11.76
C VAL A 273 -0.38 -12.14 12.88
N PRO A 274 -0.08 -11.71 14.11
CA PRO A 274 0.11 -12.60 15.25
C PRO A 274 -1.21 -13.25 15.70
N GLY A 275 -1.11 -14.45 16.27
CA GLY A 275 -2.23 -15.24 16.72
C GLY A 275 -2.72 -16.27 15.70
N ASP A 276 -3.93 -16.74 15.90
CA ASP A 276 -4.60 -17.70 15.02
C ASP A 276 -5.68 -17.01 14.19
N VAL A 277 -5.27 -15.97 13.48
CA VAL A 277 -6.18 -15.08 12.77
C VAL A 277 -6.91 -15.80 11.64
N ASP A 278 -8.23 -15.64 11.62
CA ASP A 278 -9.13 -16.02 10.54
C ASP A 278 -9.88 -14.79 10.03
N PHE A 279 -9.58 -14.39 8.82
CA PHE A 279 -10.24 -13.24 8.16
C PHE A 279 -11.62 -13.60 7.60
N ARG A 280 -11.92 -14.88 7.40
CA ARG A 280 -13.13 -15.38 6.72
C ARG A 280 -13.39 -14.70 5.38
N PHE A 281 -12.31 -14.27 4.75
CA PHE A 281 -12.28 -13.63 3.45
C PHE A 281 -10.92 -13.90 2.80
N ASP A 282 -10.95 -14.40 1.56
CA ASP A 282 -9.74 -14.67 0.79
C ASP A 282 -9.45 -13.49 -0.14
N PHE A 283 -8.34 -12.81 0.10
CA PHE A 283 -7.81 -11.75 -0.78
C PHE A 283 -6.53 -12.18 -1.52
N GLY A 284 -6.33 -13.48 -1.69
CA GLY A 284 -5.23 -14.06 -2.48
C GLY A 284 -3.89 -14.13 -1.74
N PHE A 285 -3.89 -13.99 -0.40
CA PHE A 285 -2.70 -14.11 0.43
C PHE A 285 -2.65 -15.43 1.21
N PRO A 286 -1.45 -15.86 1.63
CA PRO A 286 -1.33 -16.96 2.56
C PRO A 286 -2.14 -16.73 3.85
N PRO A 287 -2.57 -17.78 4.53
CA PRO A 287 -3.22 -17.67 5.84
C PRO A 287 -2.42 -16.77 6.79
N LYS A 288 -3.13 -16.03 7.64
CA LYS A 288 -2.56 -15.13 8.66
C LYS A 288 -1.72 -13.98 8.10
N THR A 289 -1.92 -13.62 6.84
CA THR A 289 -1.25 -12.46 6.25
C THR A 289 -2.24 -11.45 5.70
N CYS A 290 -1.89 -10.16 5.75
CA CYS A 290 -2.72 -9.07 5.26
C CYS A 290 -1.87 -7.92 4.71
N PHE A 291 -2.51 -6.89 4.18
CA PHE A 291 -1.84 -5.64 3.82
C PHE A 291 -1.43 -4.83 5.06
N ALA A 292 -0.37 -4.05 4.95
CA ALA A 292 0.12 -3.18 6.03
C ALA A 292 -0.93 -2.19 6.54
N CYS A 293 -1.76 -1.62 5.66
CA CYS A 293 -2.85 -0.73 6.08
C CYS A 293 -3.89 -1.42 6.97
N MET A 294 -4.19 -2.69 6.70
CA MET A 294 -5.05 -3.50 7.57
C MET A 294 -4.37 -3.80 8.91
N ALA A 295 -3.07 -4.15 8.86
CA ALA A 295 -2.29 -4.42 10.05
C ALA A 295 -2.19 -3.19 10.97
N GLU A 296 -2.03 -1.96 10.43
CA GLU A 296 -2.03 -0.73 11.23
C GLU A 296 -3.29 -0.61 12.10
N THR A 297 -4.46 -0.89 11.52
CA THR A 297 -5.73 -0.85 12.26
C THR A 297 -5.77 -1.88 13.38
N MET A 298 -5.28 -3.10 13.14
CA MET A 298 -5.20 -4.17 14.14
C MET A 298 -4.20 -3.83 15.26
N ILE A 299 -3.05 -3.26 14.90
CA ILE A 299 -2.00 -2.83 15.83
C ILE A 299 -2.55 -1.76 16.79
N LEU A 300 -3.22 -0.73 16.25
CA LEU A 300 -3.82 0.33 17.04
C LEU A 300 -4.92 -0.20 17.97
N ALA A 301 -5.74 -1.15 17.49
CA ALA A 301 -6.74 -1.81 18.31
C ALA A 301 -6.10 -2.63 19.45
N LEU A 302 -5.09 -3.46 19.17
CA LEU A 302 -4.38 -4.24 20.19
C LEU A 302 -3.72 -3.35 21.25
N GLU A 303 -3.24 -2.16 20.86
CA GLU A 303 -2.69 -1.16 21.77
C GLU A 303 -3.76 -0.41 22.57
N GLY A 304 -5.04 -0.55 22.19
CA GLY A 304 -6.15 0.23 22.78
C GLY A 304 -6.09 1.72 22.42
N ARG A 305 -5.40 2.06 21.33
CA ARG A 305 -5.18 3.44 20.89
C ARG A 305 -6.28 3.87 19.93
N TYR A 306 -7.33 4.45 20.48
CA TYR A 306 -8.53 4.86 19.77
C TYR A 306 -8.55 6.36 19.52
N GLU A 307 -7.57 6.83 18.78
CA GLU A 307 -7.48 8.21 18.28
C GLU A 307 -7.31 8.19 16.76
N ASN A 308 -7.66 9.27 16.10
CA ASN A 308 -7.40 9.41 14.66
C ASN A 308 -5.90 9.33 14.39
N PHE A 309 -5.51 8.42 13.49
CA PHE A 309 -4.12 8.16 13.22
C PHE A 309 -3.86 8.16 11.70
N THR A 310 -2.74 8.73 11.28
CA THR A 310 -2.33 8.76 9.86
C THR A 310 -3.41 9.34 8.93
N LEU A 311 -4.04 10.44 9.28
CA LEU A 311 -4.99 11.15 8.41
C LEU A 311 -4.31 12.29 7.65
N GLY A 312 -4.91 12.65 6.52
CA GLY A 312 -4.40 13.71 5.67
C GLY A 312 -3.21 13.28 4.81
N ARG A 313 -2.63 14.27 4.12
CA ARG A 313 -1.56 14.01 3.14
C ARG A 313 -0.15 14.17 3.69
N ASN A 314 0.01 14.66 4.91
CA ASN A 314 1.30 14.89 5.52
C ASN A 314 1.59 13.84 6.60
N LEU A 315 2.31 12.79 6.22
CA LEU A 315 2.73 11.73 7.15
C LEU A 315 3.99 12.15 7.89
N LEU A 316 3.91 12.14 9.22
CA LEU A 316 5.05 12.49 10.07
C LEU A 316 5.97 11.27 10.30
N PRO A 317 7.29 11.42 10.21
CA PRO A 317 8.23 10.34 10.54
C PRO A 317 7.97 9.73 11.93
N SER A 318 7.59 10.54 12.91
CA SER A 318 7.26 10.06 14.26
C SER A 318 6.06 9.12 14.32
N GLN A 319 5.08 9.28 13.42
CA GLN A 319 3.95 8.35 13.31
C GLN A 319 4.42 6.99 12.75
N ILE A 320 5.33 7.04 11.77
CA ILE A 320 5.92 5.84 11.16
C ILE A 320 6.76 5.07 12.19
N ASP A 321 7.59 5.78 12.97
CA ASP A 321 8.38 5.18 14.04
C ASP A 321 7.48 4.59 15.14
N THR A 322 6.42 5.31 15.52
CA THR A 322 5.45 4.86 16.52
C THR A 322 4.78 3.56 16.10
N ILE A 323 4.22 3.51 14.89
CA ILE A 323 3.51 2.31 14.44
C ILE A 323 4.45 1.13 14.23
N SER A 324 5.70 1.37 13.83
CA SER A 324 6.74 0.34 13.70
C SER A 324 7.07 -0.29 15.06
N GLY A 325 7.26 0.53 16.09
CA GLY A 325 7.51 0.04 17.45
C GLY A 325 6.31 -0.72 18.04
N LEU A 326 5.09 -0.29 17.76
CA LEU A 326 3.88 -1.00 18.16
C LEU A 326 3.72 -2.32 17.40
N ALA A 327 4.05 -2.36 16.12
CA ALA A 327 4.05 -3.58 15.32
C ALA A 327 5.01 -4.63 15.90
N GLU A 328 6.24 -4.23 16.18
CA GLU A 328 7.24 -5.09 16.83
C GLU A 328 6.75 -5.59 18.19
N LYS A 329 6.24 -4.69 19.04
CA LYS A 329 5.67 -5.02 20.37
C LYS A 329 4.60 -6.10 20.28
N HIS A 330 3.70 -6.00 19.31
CA HIS A 330 2.57 -6.92 19.14
C HIS A 330 2.89 -8.15 18.29
N GLY A 331 4.09 -8.23 17.69
CA GLY A 331 4.55 -9.41 16.94
C GLY A 331 4.11 -9.43 15.46
N PHE A 332 3.79 -8.27 14.87
CA PHE A 332 3.62 -8.14 13.42
C PHE A 332 4.96 -8.08 12.73
N SER A 333 5.08 -8.68 11.57
CA SER A 333 6.33 -8.72 10.80
C SER A 333 6.06 -8.86 9.31
N LEU A 334 7.04 -8.53 8.47
CA LEU A 334 6.96 -8.82 7.04
C LEU A 334 6.80 -10.34 6.79
N ALA A 335 5.85 -10.70 5.94
CA ALA A 335 5.55 -12.09 5.59
C ALA A 335 6.45 -12.64 4.46
N GLY A 336 7.62 -12.04 4.26
CA GLY A 336 8.52 -12.31 3.15
C GLY A 336 8.17 -11.51 1.90
N PHE A 337 8.90 -11.78 0.81
CA PHE A 337 8.66 -11.11 -0.46
C PHE A 337 7.67 -11.87 -1.31
N ARG A 338 6.83 -11.10 -1.99
CA ARG A 338 5.88 -11.61 -2.97
C ARG A 338 5.96 -10.79 -4.24
N ASN A 339 5.64 -11.43 -5.33
CA ASN A 339 5.40 -10.78 -6.62
C ASN A 339 4.09 -11.33 -7.15
N PHE A 340 3.09 -10.49 -7.21
CA PHE A 340 1.71 -10.88 -7.45
C PHE A 340 1.25 -11.97 -6.44
N GLU A 341 0.70 -13.09 -6.85
CA GLU A 341 0.26 -14.14 -5.94
C GLU A 341 1.37 -15.12 -5.52
N HIS A 342 2.63 -14.91 -5.99
CA HIS A 342 3.72 -15.85 -5.78
C HIS A 342 4.74 -15.37 -4.75
N ALA A 343 5.14 -16.27 -3.86
CA ALA A 343 6.26 -16.02 -2.95
C ALA A 343 7.58 -15.97 -3.73
N ILE A 344 8.44 -15.03 -3.37
CA ILE A 344 9.79 -14.91 -3.91
C ILE A 344 10.76 -15.60 -2.94
N THR A 345 11.41 -16.67 -3.41
CA THR A 345 12.39 -17.40 -2.60
C THR A 345 13.78 -16.78 -2.71
N ARG A 346 14.65 -17.10 -1.76
CA ARG A 346 16.07 -16.69 -1.82
C ARG A 346 16.76 -17.20 -3.08
N GLU A 347 16.44 -18.41 -3.51
CA GLU A 347 16.99 -18.99 -4.73
C GLU A 347 16.60 -18.18 -5.98
N MET A 348 15.35 -17.72 -6.04
CA MET A 348 14.90 -16.85 -7.13
C MET A 348 15.66 -15.51 -7.12
N ILE A 349 15.90 -14.92 -5.95
CA ILE A 349 16.65 -13.67 -5.81
C ILE A 349 18.11 -13.87 -6.29
N GLU A 350 18.77 -14.95 -5.88
CA GLU A 350 20.15 -15.24 -6.33
C GLU A 350 20.22 -15.47 -7.85
N LYS A 351 19.21 -16.11 -8.45
CA LYS A 351 19.12 -16.25 -9.91
C LYS A 351 18.96 -14.90 -10.62
N ILE A 352 18.09 -14.02 -10.10
CA ILE A 352 17.89 -12.65 -10.62
C ILE A 352 19.22 -11.88 -10.54
N LYS A 353 19.88 -11.92 -9.40
CA LYS A 353 21.17 -11.27 -9.16
C LYS A 353 22.27 -11.78 -10.11
N HIS A 354 22.33 -13.10 -10.34
CA HIS A 354 23.26 -13.70 -11.30
C HIS A 354 23.02 -13.17 -12.72
N ASN A 355 21.76 -13.17 -13.16
CA ASN A 355 21.38 -12.67 -14.48
C ASN A 355 21.71 -11.18 -14.65
N ALA A 356 21.49 -10.37 -13.61
CA ALA A 356 21.84 -8.95 -13.62
C ALA A 356 23.36 -8.72 -13.77
N ASN A 357 24.19 -9.60 -13.23
CA ASN A 357 25.65 -9.52 -13.38
C ASN A 357 26.13 -9.94 -14.77
N LEU A 358 25.40 -10.83 -15.46
CA LEU A 358 25.69 -11.22 -16.85
C LEU A 358 25.26 -10.15 -17.88
N SER A 359 24.36 -9.26 -17.49
CA SER A 359 23.81 -8.19 -18.36
C SER A 359 24.62 -6.89 -18.28
N ARG A 360 25.64 -6.83 -17.43
CA ARG A 360 26.61 -5.74 -17.29
C ARG A 360 27.83 -5.99 -18.17
#